data_08a343451c9e3724faa7e5f5d343ca3d
#
_entry.id   08a343451c9e3724faa7e5f5d343ca3d
#
_cell.length_a   1.000
_cell.length_b   1.000
_cell.length_c   1.000
_cell.angle_alpha   90.00
_cell.angle_beta   90.00
_cell.angle_gamma   90.00
#
_symmetry.space_group_name_H-M   'P 1'
#
loop_
_entity.id
_entity.type
_entity.pdbx_description
1 polymer ?
#
loop_
_entity_poly.entity_id
_entity_poly.type
_entity_poly.pdbx_seq_one_letter_code
_entity_poly.pdbx_strand_id
1 'polypeptide(L)'
;MAGDWLSVVAQVIAGIAALRMIARAARRRPPLIEASGSVPTISVVVPARNEASRLPECLRSIVGAPAVVEVIVVDDCSEDATASFARDAGATVITGSPLPEGWVGKVWALHQGVSQAKGEWVVMLDADTRVSPQLPAALVSRALADQCNVLSAAGKFECPSWGARFLHPAMLTTLIYRYGPADWRGTVKRNQRIANGQCMAMRTVEARVALEGVKNETIEDVALARSVENAAMVDASTMLTTRMYEDFPSTFSGWGRSLALASVEPTRKLWWHLFVVFFAQVLPTLVAVLWYPNAVTALLVLLRIGTLFGTRSAYTTIDFAYWLSPFADVVAWWALVVGVARRGAPETWRGRTYR
;
A
#
# COMPACT_ATOMS: atom_id res chain seq x y z
N MET A 1 -41.05 -9.37 -6.64
CA MET A 1 -41.29 -8.74 -5.31
C MET A 1 -40.38 -9.29 -4.19
N ALA A 2 -40.26 -10.58 -3.94
CA ALA A 2 -39.34 -11.06 -2.87
C ALA A 2 -37.84 -10.81 -3.16
N GLY A 3 -37.43 -10.87 -4.42
CA GLY A 3 -36.03 -10.60 -4.82
C GLY A 3 -35.62 -9.13 -4.67
N ASP A 4 -36.55 -8.21 -4.79
CA ASP A 4 -36.26 -6.77 -4.71
C ASP A 4 -35.90 -6.35 -3.26
N TRP A 5 -36.60 -6.90 -2.27
CA TRP A 5 -36.34 -6.60 -0.86
C TRP A 5 -34.99 -7.10 -0.37
N LEU A 6 -34.55 -8.28 -0.79
CA LEU A 6 -33.24 -8.82 -0.43
C LEU A 6 -32.11 -7.95 -1.02
N SER A 7 -32.26 -7.50 -2.26
CA SER A 7 -31.32 -6.59 -2.90
C SER A 7 -31.25 -5.24 -2.17
N VAL A 8 -32.40 -4.66 -1.82
CA VAL A 8 -32.47 -3.38 -1.08
C VAL A 8 -31.85 -3.53 0.31
N VAL A 9 -32.16 -4.59 1.06
CA VAL A 9 -31.57 -4.82 2.39
C VAL A 9 -30.06 -4.98 2.29
N ALA A 10 -29.55 -5.74 1.31
CA ALA A 10 -28.13 -5.90 1.11
C ALA A 10 -27.44 -4.57 0.74
N GLN A 11 -28.06 -3.75 -0.11
CA GLN A 11 -27.56 -2.40 -0.45
C GLN A 11 -27.59 -1.47 0.77
N VAL A 12 -28.59 -1.52 1.62
CA VAL A 12 -28.66 -0.72 2.85
C VAL A 12 -27.53 -1.10 3.81
N ILE A 13 -27.29 -2.40 4.02
CA ILE A 13 -26.18 -2.89 4.86
C ILE A 13 -24.83 -2.42 4.29
N ALA A 14 -24.64 -2.55 2.98
CA ALA A 14 -23.43 -2.10 2.29
C ALA A 14 -23.31 -0.57 2.35
N GLY A 15 -24.42 0.16 2.23
CA GLY A 15 -24.48 1.62 2.38
C GLY A 15 -24.04 2.08 3.77
N ILE A 16 -24.46 1.39 4.84
CA ILE A 16 -24.00 1.68 6.20
C ILE A 16 -22.48 1.48 6.31
N ALA A 17 -21.93 0.44 5.70
CA ALA A 17 -20.49 0.21 5.67
C ALA A 17 -19.75 1.34 4.90
N ALA A 18 -20.32 1.78 3.77
CA ALA A 18 -19.78 2.89 2.97
C ALA A 18 -19.85 4.26 3.71
N LEU A 19 -20.96 4.53 4.43
CA LEU A 19 -21.09 5.75 5.24
C LEU A 19 -20.04 5.83 6.35
N ARG A 20 -19.64 4.69 6.94
CA ARG A 20 -18.53 4.65 7.89
C ARG A 20 -17.21 5.10 7.26
N MET A 21 -16.99 4.76 6.00
CA MET A 21 -15.81 5.20 5.25
C MET A 21 -15.82 6.73 5.10
N ILE A 22 -16.96 7.34 4.75
CA ILE A 22 -17.10 8.80 4.60
C ILE A 22 -16.85 9.50 5.93
N ALA A 23 -17.43 9.00 7.02
CA ALA A 23 -17.20 9.56 8.35
C ALA A 23 -15.70 9.51 8.74
N ARG A 24 -14.96 8.48 8.30
CA ARG A 24 -13.50 8.41 8.45
C ARG A 24 -12.80 9.40 7.53
N ALA A 25 -13.21 9.52 6.28
CA ALA A 25 -12.64 10.47 5.32
C ALA A 25 -12.78 11.91 5.78
N ALA A 26 -13.93 12.27 6.37
CA ALA A 26 -14.17 13.60 6.92
C ALA A 26 -13.28 13.94 8.14
N ARG A 27 -12.67 12.96 8.76
CA ARG A 27 -11.76 13.11 9.91
C ARG A 27 -10.30 12.84 9.57
N ARG A 28 -9.91 12.93 8.29
CA ARG A 28 -8.51 12.81 7.89
C ARG A 28 -7.69 13.99 8.40
N ARG A 29 -6.43 13.71 8.69
CA ARG A 29 -5.44 14.76 8.94
C ARG A 29 -4.95 15.34 7.61
N PRO A 30 -4.36 16.56 7.60
CA PRO A 30 -3.68 17.05 6.42
C PRO A 30 -2.50 16.13 6.07
N PRO A 31 -2.06 16.13 4.79
CA PRO A 31 -0.88 15.38 4.36
C PRO A 31 0.34 15.67 5.24
N LEU A 32 1.26 14.71 5.24
CA LEU A 32 2.54 14.82 5.95
C LEU A 32 3.26 16.11 5.53
N ILE A 33 3.78 16.84 6.50
CA ILE A 33 4.58 18.06 6.32
C ILE A 33 6.02 17.79 6.74
N GLU A 34 6.95 18.66 6.31
CA GLU A 34 8.34 18.60 6.71
C GLU A 34 8.52 18.63 8.22
N ALA A 35 9.55 17.96 8.70
CA ALA A 35 9.87 17.95 10.13
C ALA A 35 10.28 19.35 10.58
N SER A 36 9.72 19.83 11.68
CA SER A 36 10.16 21.03 12.36
C SER A 36 11.10 20.65 13.50
N GLY A 37 12.40 20.90 13.33
CA GLY A 37 13.40 20.62 14.36
C GLY A 37 14.22 19.33 14.11
N SER A 38 15.07 19.01 15.08
CA SER A 38 15.94 17.84 15.01
C SER A 38 15.16 16.56 15.20
N VAL A 39 15.49 15.56 14.39
CA VAL A 39 14.99 14.18 14.51
C VAL A 39 16.16 13.23 14.76
N PRO A 40 15.92 12.05 15.34
CA PRO A 40 16.94 11.01 15.49
C PRO A 40 17.59 10.62 14.17
N THR A 41 18.77 10.01 14.25
CA THR A 41 19.47 9.50 13.06
C THR A 41 18.70 8.39 12.35
N ILE A 42 18.74 8.40 11.01
CA ILE A 42 17.96 7.51 10.16
C ILE A 42 18.88 6.70 9.26
N SER A 43 18.73 5.38 9.26
CA SER A 43 19.22 4.53 8.16
C SER A 43 18.07 4.28 7.18
N VAL A 44 18.31 4.45 5.87
CA VAL A 44 17.36 4.04 4.84
C VAL A 44 17.76 2.69 4.29
N VAL A 45 16.84 1.72 4.27
CA VAL A 45 17.08 0.36 3.76
C VAL A 45 16.22 0.13 2.53
N VAL A 46 16.88 -0.21 1.41
CA VAL A 46 16.24 -0.44 0.12
C VAL A 46 16.53 -1.87 -0.35
N PRO A 47 15.56 -2.78 -0.29
CA PRO A 47 15.70 -4.10 -0.90
C PRO A 47 15.60 -3.97 -2.41
N ALA A 48 16.56 -4.52 -3.16
CA ALA A 48 16.61 -4.41 -4.60
C ALA A 48 16.92 -5.77 -5.26
N ARG A 49 16.18 -6.10 -6.33
CA ARG A 49 16.47 -7.22 -7.21
C ARG A 49 16.04 -6.89 -8.63
N ASN A 50 17.02 -6.79 -9.55
CA ASN A 50 16.81 -6.40 -10.93
C ASN A 50 16.04 -5.06 -11.06
N GLU A 51 16.55 -4.03 -10.37
CA GLU A 51 15.98 -2.68 -10.30
C GLU A 51 16.87 -1.61 -10.93
N ALA A 52 17.80 -1.99 -11.81
CA ALA A 52 18.74 -1.06 -12.43
C ALA A 52 18.08 0.16 -13.11
N SER A 53 16.85 0.01 -13.61
CA SER A 53 16.12 1.09 -14.28
C SER A 53 15.39 2.04 -13.33
N ARG A 54 15.13 1.66 -12.06
CA ARG A 54 14.31 2.42 -11.12
C ARG A 54 15.11 2.94 -9.93
N LEU A 55 16.02 2.13 -9.42
CA LEU A 55 16.84 2.40 -8.25
C LEU A 55 17.62 3.73 -8.31
N PRO A 56 18.25 4.15 -9.45
CA PRO A 56 18.99 5.40 -9.49
C PRO A 56 18.14 6.63 -9.16
N GLU A 57 16.88 6.64 -9.57
CA GLU A 57 15.97 7.76 -9.29
C GLU A 57 15.54 7.79 -7.82
N CYS A 58 15.30 6.63 -7.23
CA CYS A 58 15.04 6.48 -5.80
C CYS A 58 16.24 7.02 -4.97
N LEU A 59 17.46 6.54 -5.25
CA LEU A 59 18.65 6.90 -4.47
C LEU A 59 19.03 8.36 -4.56
N ARG A 60 18.85 8.99 -5.73
CA ARG A 60 19.21 10.41 -5.95
C ARG A 60 18.57 11.36 -4.95
N SER A 61 17.38 11.03 -4.46
CA SER A 61 16.64 11.88 -3.54
C SER A 61 16.90 11.62 -2.06
N ILE A 62 17.49 10.46 -1.72
CA ILE A 62 17.66 10.05 -0.31
C ILE A 62 19.12 10.04 0.15
N VAL A 63 20.08 9.88 -0.75
CA VAL A 63 21.50 9.99 -0.39
C VAL A 63 21.82 11.45 -0.02
N GLY A 64 22.32 11.65 1.20
CA GLY A 64 22.56 12.99 1.75
C GLY A 64 21.31 13.74 2.23
N ALA A 65 20.15 13.07 2.32
CA ALA A 65 18.94 13.68 2.85
C ALA A 65 19.05 14.02 4.35
N PRO A 66 18.29 15.01 4.85
CA PRO A 66 18.34 15.41 6.26
C PRO A 66 18.13 14.26 7.23
N ALA A 67 18.96 14.18 8.27
CA ALA A 67 19.00 13.14 9.31
C ALA A 67 19.30 11.71 8.80
N VAL A 68 19.47 11.50 7.50
CA VAL A 68 19.88 10.21 6.93
C VAL A 68 21.40 10.07 7.06
N VAL A 69 21.85 9.14 7.91
CA VAL A 69 23.26 8.87 8.16
C VAL A 69 23.84 7.84 7.19
N GLU A 70 23.00 7.01 6.61
CA GLU A 70 23.38 6.01 5.61
C GLU A 70 22.18 5.55 4.78
N VAL A 71 22.46 5.15 3.55
CA VAL A 71 21.52 4.44 2.68
C VAL A 71 22.10 3.06 2.40
N ILE A 72 21.37 2.01 2.78
CA ILE A 72 21.78 0.62 2.61
C ILE A 72 20.91 0.00 1.52
N VAL A 73 21.52 -0.40 0.42
CA VAL A 73 20.88 -1.18 -0.63
C VAL A 73 21.23 -2.65 -0.44
N VAL A 74 20.22 -3.48 -0.26
CA VAL A 74 20.41 -4.94 -0.20
C VAL A 74 20.13 -5.52 -1.56
N ASP A 75 21.19 -5.89 -2.27
CA ASP A 75 21.12 -6.49 -3.59
C ASP A 75 20.85 -8.00 -3.46
N ASP A 76 19.59 -8.39 -3.67
CA ASP A 76 19.14 -9.78 -3.56
C ASP A 76 19.46 -10.58 -4.83
N CYS A 77 20.76 -10.74 -5.11
CA CYS A 77 21.29 -11.50 -6.27
C CYS A 77 20.74 -10.98 -7.60
N SER A 78 20.87 -9.67 -7.89
CA SER A 78 20.53 -9.10 -9.18
C SER A 78 21.46 -9.61 -10.29
N GLU A 79 20.90 -9.77 -11.49
CA GLU A 79 21.63 -10.17 -12.71
C GLU A 79 21.92 -8.97 -13.62
N ASP A 80 21.40 -7.77 -13.25
CA ASP A 80 21.57 -6.51 -13.95
C ASP A 80 22.55 -5.56 -13.21
N ALA A 81 22.63 -4.31 -13.66
CA ALA A 81 23.52 -3.29 -13.08
C ALA A 81 23.03 -2.70 -11.73
N THR A 82 22.07 -3.30 -11.02
CA THR A 82 21.49 -2.79 -9.79
C THR A 82 22.56 -2.43 -8.75
N ALA A 83 23.47 -3.35 -8.44
CA ALA A 83 24.50 -3.16 -7.42
C ALA A 83 25.53 -2.05 -7.80
N SER A 84 25.90 -1.95 -9.08
CA SER A 84 26.83 -0.89 -9.54
C SER A 84 26.18 0.49 -9.43
N PHE A 85 24.95 0.65 -9.90
CA PHE A 85 24.24 1.92 -9.78
C PHE A 85 24.04 2.35 -8.33
N ALA A 86 23.82 1.40 -7.41
CA ALA A 86 23.70 1.73 -5.98
C ALA A 86 25.03 2.28 -5.42
N ARG A 87 26.17 1.65 -5.75
CA ARG A 87 27.50 2.14 -5.30
C ARG A 87 27.84 3.51 -5.90
N ASP A 88 27.59 3.68 -7.19
CA ASP A 88 27.83 4.95 -7.91
C ASP A 88 26.99 6.11 -7.35
N ALA A 89 25.80 5.80 -6.83
CA ALA A 89 24.94 6.76 -6.12
C ALA A 89 25.40 7.08 -4.70
N GLY A 90 26.42 6.40 -4.16
CA GLY A 90 26.94 6.60 -2.79
C GLY A 90 26.22 5.78 -1.72
N ALA A 91 25.44 4.79 -2.08
CA ALA A 91 24.81 3.89 -1.12
C ALA A 91 25.78 2.78 -0.66
N THR A 92 25.63 2.32 0.58
CA THR A 92 26.27 1.08 1.06
C THR A 92 25.53 -0.12 0.47
N VAL A 93 26.23 -0.96 -0.30
CA VAL A 93 25.62 -2.14 -0.93
C VAL A 93 25.96 -3.40 -0.14
N ILE A 94 24.94 -4.10 0.30
CA ILE A 94 25.04 -5.44 0.88
C ILE A 94 24.68 -6.45 -0.21
N THR A 95 25.57 -7.37 -0.52
CA THR A 95 25.24 -8.54 -1.33
C THR A 95 24.40 -9.50 -0.48
N GLY A 96 23.18 -9.76 -0.90
CA GLY A 96 22.23 -10.61 -0.18
C GLY A 96 22.74 -12.03 -0.01
N SER A 97 22.63 -12.56 1.20
CA SER A 97 22.91 -13.95 1.47
C SER A 97 21.81 -14.86 0.91
N PRO A 98 22.11 -16.16 0.66
CA PRO A 98 21.10 -17.10 0.23
C PRO A 98 19.86 -17.08 1.13
N LEU A 99 18.69 -17.22 0.51
CA LEU A 99 17.42 -17.19 1.21
C LEU A 99 17.27 -18.40 2.15
N PRO A 100 17.15 -18.21 3.47
CA PRO A 100 16.93 -19.32 4.39
C PRO A 100 15.54 -19.92 4.24
N GLU A 101 15.37 -21.16 4.62
CA GLU A 101 14.08 -21.82 4.67
C GLU A 101 13.10 -21.05 5.59
N GLY A 102 11.85 -20.91 5.14
CA GLY A 102 10.81 -20.21 5.87
C GLY A 102 10.86 -18.68 5.79
N TRP A 103 11.74 -18.09 4.96
CA TRP A 103 11.77 -16.66 4.70
C TRP A 103 11.21 -16.30 3.32
N VAL A 104 10.55 -15.14 3.24
CA VAL A 104 10.21 -14.49 1.97
C VAL A 104 11.33 -13.53 1.57
N GLY A 105 11.69 -13.49 0.28
CA GLY A 105 12.90 -12.78 -0.18
C GLY A 105 12.94 -11.31 0.17
N LYS A 106 11.84 -10.57 0.02
CA LYS A 106 11.79 -9.14 0.40
C LYS A 106 12.04 -8.96 1.89
N VAL A 107 11.41 -9.78 2.73
CA VAL A 107 11.58 -9.71 4.19
C VAL A 107 13.01 -10.07 4.59
N TRP A 108 13.59 -11.09 3.93
CA TRP A 108 14.98 -11.46 4.16
C TRP A 108 15.95 -10.35 3.77
N ALA A 109 15.76 -9.71 2.63
CA ALA A 109 16.57 -8.56 2.23
C ALA A 109 16.44 -7.40 3.22
N LEU A 110 15.21 -7.05 3.63
CA LEU A 110 14.98 -6.02 4.66
C LEU A 110 15.68 -6.39 5.98
N HIS A 111 15.56 -7.62 6.45
CA HIS A 111 16.20 -8.09 7.69
C HIS A 111 17.72 -7.94 7.64
N GLN A 112 18.36 -8.31 6.53
CA GLN A 112 19.81 -8.16 6.37
C GLN A 112 20.23 -6.68 6.43
N GLY A 113 19.51 -5.79 5.74
CA GLY A 113 19.79 -4.36 5.76
C GLY A 113 19.58 -3.73 7.13
N VAL A 114 18.44 -4.03 7.76
CA VAL A 114 18.09 -3.52 9.11
C VAL A 114 19.07 -4.02 10.18
N SER A 115 19.60 -5.25 10.03
CA SER A 115 20.60 -5.79 10.97
C SER A 115 21.91 -5.01 10.97
N GLN A 116 22.27 -4.39 9.84
CA GLN A 116 23.47 -3.55 9.69
C GLN A 116 23.22 -2.05 9.91
N ALA A 117 21.96 -1.64 10.02
CA ALA A 117 21.59 -0.24 10.18
C ALA A 117 22.13 0.35 11.50
N LYS A 118 22.73 1.56 11.40
CA LYS A 118 23.34 2.32 12.51
C LYS A 118 22.45 3.43 13.03
N GLY A 119 21.48 3.90 12.24
CA GLY A 119 20.52 4.90 12.65
C GLY A 119 19.64 4.42 13.79
N GLU A 120 19.19 5.32 14.64
CA GLU A 120 18.22 5.02 15.70
C GLU A 120 16.87 4.58 15.12
N TRP A 121 16.52 5.15 13.97
CA TRP A 121 15.36 4.78 13.18
C TRP A 121 15.78 4.19 11.85
N VAL A 122 14.97 3.26 11.35
CA VAL A 122 15.08 2.75 9.98
C VAL A 122 13.86 3.17 9.18
N VAL A 123 14.12 3.63 7.94
CA VAL A 123 13.09 3.82 6.91
C VAL A 123 13.32 2.75 5.85
N MET A 124 12.40 1.81 5.76
CA MET A 124 12.36 0.79 4.71
C MET A 124 11.66 1.39 3.49
N LEU A 125 12.29 1.32 2.32
CA LEU A 125 11.84 2.01 1.11
C LEU A 125 11.95 1.09 -0.11
N ASP A 126 10.89 0.96 -0.90
CA ASP A 126 10.94 0.20 -2.14
C ASP A 126 11.72 0.94 -3.23
N ALA A 127 12.46 0.20 -4.06
CA ALA A 127 13.37 0.73 -5.09
C ALA A 127 12.65 1.48 -6.24
N ASP A 128 11.33 1.29 -6.40
CA ASP A 128 10.50 1.92 -7.44
C ASP A 128 9.80 3.20 -6.97
N THR A 129 10.24 3.76 -5.85
CA THR A 129 9.70 4.99 -5.26
C THR A 129 10.53 6.21 -5.64
N ARG A 130 9.86 7.37 -5.68
CA ARG A 130 10.46 8.70 -5.77
C ARG A 130 10.03 9.49 -4.56
N VAL A 131 10.99 9.92 -3.75
CA VAL A 131 10.72 10.57 -2.48
C VAL A 131 11.31 11.97 -2.41
N SER A 132 10.65 12.87 -1.69
CA SER A 132 11.29 14.12 -1.27
C SER A 132 12.43 13.80 -0.30
N PRO A 133 13.57 14.51 -0.35
CA PRO A 133 14.64 14.35 0.64
C PRO A 133 14.18 14.54 2.09
N GLN A 134 13.10 15.28 2.31
CA GLN A 134 12.52 15.53 3.62
C GLN A 134 11.64 14.38 4.15
N LEU A 135 11.24 13.43 3.29
CA LEU A 135 10.31 12.36 3.71
C LEU A 135 10.82 11.52 4.89
N PRO A 136 12.06 11.03 4.93
CA PRO A 136 12.54 10.22 6.05
C PRO A 136 12.41 10.95 7.39
N ALA A 137 12.87 12.19 7.45
CA ALA A 137 12.79 13.01 8.66
C ALA A 137 11.35 13.34 9.06
N ALA A 138 10.50 13.70 8.10
CA ALA A 138 9.09 13.98 8.31
C ALA A 138 8.34 12.75 8.86
N LEU A 139 8.65 11.57 8.34
CA LEU A 139 8.02 10.32 8.76
C LEU A 139 8.41 9.97 10.20
N VAL A 140 9.70 10.07 10.55
CA VAL A 140 10.19 9.83 11.92
C VAL A 140 9.63 10.85 12.89
N SER A 141 9.62 12.14 12.54
CA SER A 141 9.04 13.20 13.35
C SER A 141 7.55 12.90 13.67
N ARG A 142 6.80 12.49 12.66
CA ARG A 142 5.38 12.13 12.82
C ARG A 142 5.19 10.86 13.65
N ALA A 143 6.05 9.84 13.48
CA ALA A 143 6.00 8.61 14.27
C ALA A 143 6.24 8.88 15.76
N LEU A 144 7.18 9.79 16.07
CA LEU A 144 7.45 10.22 17.44
C LEU A 144 6.26 10.99 18.03
N ALA A 145 5.69 11.93 17.29
CA ALA A 145 4.55 12.72 17.75
C ALA A 145 3.29 11.87 18.00
N ASP A 146 3.06 10.85 17.18
CA ASP A 146 1.92 9.94 17.28
C ASP A 146 2.23 8.70 18.14
N GLN A 147 3.43 8.57 18.70
CA GLN A 147 3.90 7.41 19.48
C GLN A 147 3.71 6.07 18.71
N CYS A 148 3.96 6.07 17.41
CA CYS A 148 3.83 4.89 16.58
C CYS A 148 5.11 4.04 16.60
N ASN A 149 4.98 2.72 16.75
CA ASN A 149 6.05 1.76 16.52
C ASN A 149 6.33 1.58 15.02
N VAL A 150 5.25 1.57 14.21
CA VAL A 150 5.30 1.51 12.74
C VAL A 150 4.51 2.66 12.17
N LEU A 151 5.13 3.45 11.31
CA LEU A 151 4.45 4.47 10.51
C LEU A 151 4.68 4.19 9.03
N SER A 152 3.60 3.89 8.30
CA SER A 152 3.61 3.65 6.86
C SER A 152 3.16 4.90 6.11
N ALA A 153 3.73 5.15 4.93
CA ALA A 153 3.43 6.28 4.07
C ALA A 153 2.59 5.87 2.86
N ALA A 154 1.44 6.50 2.68
CA ALA A 154 0.66 6.41 1.45
C ALA A 154 1.04 7.56 0.52
N GLY A 155 1.73 7.25 -0.58
CA GLY A 155 2.19 8.19 -1.59
C GLY A 155 1.19 8.43 -2.72
N LYS A 156 1.63 9.20 -3.73
CA LYS A 156 0.95 9.31 -5.02
C LYS A 156 1.26 8.11 -5.90
N PHE A 157 0.30 7.74 -6.71
CA PHE A 157 0.42 6.72 -7.73
C PHE A 157 0.63 7.35 -9.10
N GLU A 158 1.71 6.98 -9.77
CA GLU A 158 1.95 7.26 -11.17
C GLU A 158 1.51 6.06 -11.99
N CYS A 159 0.39 6.18 -12.69
CA CYS A 159 -0.16 5.15 -13.58
C CYS A 159 0.14 5.54 -15.02
N PRO A 160 1.12 4.90 -15.69
CA PRO A 160 1.65 5.41 -16.97
C PRO A 160 0.67 5.28 -18.14
N SER A 161 -0.11 4.20 -18.21
CA SER A 161 -1.03 3.96 -19.32
C SER A 161 -2.49 4.33 -19.03
N TRP A 162 -3.28 4.49 -20.08
CA TRP A 162 -4.72 4.68 -19.98
C TRP A 162 -5.40 3.52 -19.22
N GLY A 163 -5.02 2.27 -19.52
CA GLY A 163 -5.57 1.09 -18.86
C GLY A 163 -5.25 1.01 -17.38
N ALA A 164 -4.04 1.39 -16.98
CA ALA A 164 -3.67 1.49 -15.58
C ALA A 164 -4.47 2.60 -14.86
N ARG A 165 -4.61 3.80 -15.48
CA ARG A 165 -5.42 4.90 -14.93
C ARG A 165 -6.91 4.58 -14.84
N PHE A 166 -7.42 3.70 -15.70
CA PHE A 166 -8.79 3.23 -15.67
C PHE A 166 -9.03 2.22 -14.54
N LEU A 167 -8.14 1.24 -14.36
CA LEU A 167 -8.35 0.13 -13.43
C LEU A 167 -7.90 0.45 -12.00
N HIS A 168 -6.75 1.10 -11.82
CA HIS A 168 -6.13 1.32 -10.52
C HIS A 168 -7.04 2.06 -9.51
N PRO A 169 -7.79 3.13 -9.87
CA PRO A 169 -8.68 3.80 -8.93
C PRO A 169 -9.84 2.90 -8.45
N ALA A 170 -10.31 1.98 -9.29
CA ALA A 170 -11.31 1.00 -8.88
C ALA A 170 -10.72 0.01 -7.85
N MET A 171 -9.49 -0.46 -8.07
CA MET A 171 -8.77 -1.32 -7.13
C MET A 171 -8.54 -0.63 -5.78
N LEU A 172 -8.01 0.61 -5.80
CA LEU A 172 -7.80 1.40 -4.58
C LEU A 172 -9.12 1.61 -3.81
N THR A 173 -10.21 1.85 -4.53
CA THR A 173 -11.53 2.03 -3.93
C THR A 173 -11.97 0.80 -3.14
N THR A 174 -11.66 -0.42 -3.60
CA THR A 174 -11.99 -1.63 -2.82
C THR A 174 -11.29 -1.65 -1.46
N LEU A 175 -10.03 -1.19 -1.37
CA LEU A 175 -9.32 -1.07 -0.09
C LEU A 175 -9.96 -0.02 0.81
N ILE A 176 -10.33 1.13 0.25
CA ILE A 176 -10.95 2.23 0.99
C ILE A 176 -12.31 1.80 1.56
N TYR A 177 -13.13 1.08 0.81
CA TYR A 177 -14.41 0.54 1.32
C TYR A 177 -14.22 -0.46 2.46
N ARG A 178 -13.14 -1.24 2.43
CA ARG A 178 -12.86 -2.28 3.42
C ARG A 178 -12.21 -1.73 4.70
N TYR A 179 -11.26 -0.82 4.57
CA TYR A 179 -10.37 -0.39 5.66
C TYR A 179 -10.45 1.11 5.98
N GLY A 180 -11.00 1.91 5.07
CA GLY A 180 -11.00 3.37 5.18
C GLY A 180 -9.77 4.01 4.54
N PRO A 181 -9.74 5.36 4.49
CA PRO A 181 -8.63 6.12 3.93
C PRO A 181 -7.42 6.14 4.87
N ALA A 182 -6.25 6.48 4.33
CA ALA A 182 -5.06 6.80 5.12
C ALA A 182 -5.29 8.03 6.03
N ASP A 183 -4.50 8.13 7.09
CA ASP A 183 -4.43 9.27 8.02
C ASP A 183 -5.74 9.63 8.72
N TRP A 184 -6.56 8.64 9.01
CA TRP A 184 -7.76 8.85 9.80
C TRP A 184 -7.44 9.09 11.28
N ARG A 185 -8.06 10.13 11.87
CA ARG A 185 -7.96 10.44 13.29
C ARG A 185 -8.83 9.49 14.12
N GLY A 186 -8.28 8.41 14.56
CA GLY A 186 -8.99 7.48 15.42
C GLY A 186 -8.22 6.19 15.64
N THR A 187 -8.62 5.42 16.65
CA THR A 187 -8.00 4.14 16.96
C THR A 187 -8.46 3.08 15.97
N VAL A 188 -7.51 2.50 15.24
CA VAL A 188 -7.76 1.37 14.35
C VAL A 188 -7.43 0.07 15.10
N LYS A 189 -8.41 -0.83 15.21
CA LYS A 189 -8.17 -2.15 15.81
C LYS A 189 -7.06 -2.87 15.06
N ARG A 190 -6.19 -3.58 15.78
CA ARG A 190 -5.01 -4.28 15.23
C ARG A 190 -5.33 -5.08 13.97
N ASN A 191 -6.41 -5.86 13.97
CA ASN A 191 -6.85 -6.67 12.83
C ASN A 191 -7.51 -5.89 11.67
N GLN A 192 -7.64 -4.58 11.78
CA GLN A 192 -8.14 -3.68 10.73
C GLN A 192 -7.06 -2.75 10.19
N ARG A 193 -5.84 -2.81 10.73
CA ARG A 193 -4.72 -2.00 10.24
C ARG A 193 -4.31 -2.48 8.86
N ILE A 194 -4.02 -1.51 8.01
CA ILE A 194 -3.34 -1.68 6.72
C ILE A 194 -2.10 -0.83 6.72
N ALA A 195 -1.15 -1.20 5.91
CA ALA A 195 0.07 -0.46 5.67
C ALA A 195 0.39 -0.50 4.17
N ASN A 196 1.30 0.34 3.74
CA ASN A 196 1.88 0.34 2.41
C ASN A 196 3.39 0.11 2.56
N GLY A 197 3.87 -1.00 2.07
CA GLY A 197 5.26 -1.43 2.15
C GLY A 197 6.25 -0.58 1.36
N GLN A 198 5.75 0.35 0.54
CA GLN A 198 6.60 1.23 -0.28
C GLN A 198 7.47 2.17 0.55
N CYS A 199 7.00 2.62 1.71
CA CYS A 199 7.79 3.39 2.64
C CYS A 199 7.26 3.24 4.07
N MET A 200 8.09 2.73 4.98
CA MET A 200 7.73 2.49 6.38
C MET A 200 8.88 2.89 7.32
N ALA A 201 8.54 3.55 8.43
CA ALA A 201 9.49 3.91 9.48
C ALA A 201 9.25 3.12 10.76
N MET A 202 10.34 2.65 11.40
CA MET A 202 10.36 1.98 12.71
C MET A 202 11.62 2.35 13.48
N ARG A 203 11.61 2.15 14.81
CA ARG A 203 12.87 2.12 15.55
C ARG A 203 13.69 0.91 15.11
N THR A 204 14.99 1.11 14.87
CA THR A 204 15.86 0.06 14.30
C THR A 204 15.87 -1.21 15.15
N VAL A 205 15.90 -1.07 16.49
CA VAL A 205 15.89 -2.21 17.41
C VAL A 205 14.58 -3.00 17.32
N GLU A 206 13.44 -2.30 17.22
CA GLU A 206 12.13 -2.94 17.08
C GLU A 206 11.98 -3.60 15.71
N ALA A 207 12.48 -2.98 14.64
CA ALA A 207 12.42 -3.52 13.29
C ALA A 207 13.17 -4.85 13.14
N ARG A 208 14.33 -5.00 13.80
CA ARG A 208 15.08 -6.27 13.80
C ARG A 208 14.22 -7.44 14.31
N VAL A 209 13.53 -7.24 15.42
CA VAL A 209 12.68 -8.27 16.03
C VAL A 209 11.40 -8.49 15.24
N ALA A 210 10.77 -7.40 14.78
CA ALA A 210 9.50 -7.46 14.07
C ALA A 210 9.62 -8.19 12.71
N LEU A 211 10.71 -7.98 11.97
CA LEU A 211 10.96 -8.66 10.70
C LEU A 211 11.13 -10.18 10.86
N GLU A 212 11.77 -10.64 11.95
CA GLU A 212 11.83 -12.08 12.26
C GLU A 212 10.44 -12.67 12.51
N GLY A 213 9.56 -11.89 13.18
CA GLY A 213 8.20 -12.31 13.49
C GLY A 213 7.30 -12.43 12.25
N VAL A 214 7.66 -11.79 11.13
CA VAL A 214 6.89 -11.81 9.87
C VAL A 214 7.66 -12.43 8.71
N LYS A 215 8.69 -13.21 8.98
CA LYS A 215 9.63 -13.75 7.99
C LYS A 215 9.00 -14.51 6.82
N ASN A 216 7.87 -15.17 7.05
CA ASN A 216 7.13 -15.97 6.09
C ASN A 216 5.91 -15.25 5.47
N GLU A 217 5.72 -13.96 5.77
CA GLU A 217 4.57 -13.21 5.30
C GLU A 217 4.86 -12.58 3.93
N THR A 218 3.99 -12.83 2.97
CA THR A 218 4.08 -12.25 1.63
C THR A 218 3.51 -10.81 1.57
N ILE A 219 2.72 -10.44 2.58
CA ILE A 219 2.17 -9.09 2.79
C ILE A 219 2.77 -8.58 4.10
N GLU A 220 4.09 -8.40 4.08
CA GLU A 220 4.92 -8.10 5.24
C GLU A 220 4.56 -6.76 5.92
N ASP A 221 4.16 -5.78 5.14
CA ASP A 221 3.80 -4.44 5.57
C ASP A 221 2.57 -4.45 6.50
N VAL A 222 1.51 -5.13 6.09
CA VAL A 222 0.30 -5.29 6.90
C VAL A 222 0.58 -6.19 8.11
N ALA A 223 1.37 -7.24 7.93
CA ALA A 223 1.77 -8.12 9.03
C ALA A 223 2.58 -7.36 10.10
N LEU A 224 3.56 -6.54 9.70
CA LEU A 224 4.32 -5.65 10.59
C LEU A 224 3.40 -4.66 11.32
N ALA A 225 2.51 -3.98 10.60
CA ALA A 225 1.58 -3.04 11.23
C ALA A 225 0.62 -3.71 12.23
N ARG A 226 0.36 -5.00 12.07
CA ARG A 226 -0.48 -5.81 12.97
C ARG A 226 0.29 -6.49 14.08
N SER A 227 1.60 -6.65 13.99
CA SER A 227 2.42 -7.28 15.03
C SER A 227 2.71 -6.34 16.20
N VAL A 228 2.80 -5.04 15.97
CA VAL A 228 3.17 -4.02 16.95
C VAL A 228 1.98 -3.45 17.72
N GLU A 229 2.26 -2.74 18.81
CA GLU A 229 1.22 -2.10 19.63
C GLU A 229 0.54 -0.95 18.91
N ASN A 230 1.31 0.00 18.36
CA ASN A 230 0.82 1.19 17.67
C ASN A 230 1.36 1.26 16.24
N ALA A 231 0.45 1.27 15.27
CA ALA A 231 0.79 1.49 13.87
C ALA A 231 -0.25 2.38 13.20
N ALA A 232 0.23 3.22 12.27
CA ALA A 232 -0.61 4.09 11.46
C ALA A 232 -0.10 4.16 10.02
N MET A 233 -0.96 4.62 9.12
CA MET A 233 -0.63 4.95 7.74
C MET A 233 -0.99 6.40 7.48
N VAL A 234 -0.01 7.23 7.10
CA VAL A 234 -0.16 8.66 6.86
C VAL A 234 -0.26 8.99 5.38
N ASP A 235 -0.93 10.09 5.06
CA ASP A 235 -0.95 10.65 3.71
C ASP A 235 0.38 11.39 3.45
N ALA A 236 1.25 10.76 2.66
CA ALA A 236 2.53 11.32 2.22
C ALA A 236 2.52 11.70 0.72
N SER A 237 1.35 11.95 0.15
CA SER A 237 1.17 12.24 -1.27
C SER A 237 1.91 13.48 -1.78
N THR A 238 2.37 14.36 -0.88
CA THR A 238 3.21 15.52 -1.21
C THR A 238 4.70 15.19 -1.30
N MET A 239 5.14 14.04 -0.73
CA MET A 239 6.56 13.70 -0.56
C MET A 239 6.94 12.33 -1.13
N LEU A 240 5.96 11.49 -1.49
CA LEU A 240 6.18 10.14 -2.00
C LEU A 240 5.38 9.94 -3.28
N THR A 241 6.02 9.44 -4.31
CA THR A 241 5.38 8.98 -5.55
C THR A 241 5.89 7.59 -5.90
N THR A 242 5.00 6.70 -6.28
CA THR A 242 5.34 5.34 -6.70
C THR A 242 4.86 5.11 -8.11
N ARG A 243 5.77 4.65 -8.97
CA ARG A 243 5.41 4.21 -10.31
C ARG A 243 4.75 2.86 -10.23
N MET A 244 3.48 2.82 -10.64
CA MET A 244 2.67 1.62 -10.61
C MET A 244 2.87 0.76 -11.87
N TYR A 245 2.03 -0.24 -12.05
CA TYR A 245 2.08 -1.15 -13.19
C TYR A 245 1.88 -0.43 -14.52
N GLU A 246 2.53 -0.92 -15.57
CA GLU A 246 2.61 -0.26 -16.86
C GLU A 246 1.29 -0.25 -17.63
N ASP A 247 0.48 -1.30 -17.51
CA ASP A 247 -0.72 -1.49 -18.28
C ASP A 247 -1.87 -2.15 -17.51
N PHE A 248 -3.00 -2.38 -18.17
CA PHE A 248 -4.18 -3.01 -17.57
C PHE A 248 -3.90 -4.45 -17.10
N PRO A 249 -3.30 -5.37 -17.91
CA PRO A 249 -3.03 -6.74 -17.46
C PRO A 249 -2.08 -6.80 -16.26
N SER A 250 -1.01 -6.03 -16.26
CA SER A 250 -0.06 -5.99 -15.14
C SER A 250 -0.68 -5.36 -13.89
N THR A 251 -1.53 -4.34 -14.05
CA THR A 251 -2.32 -3.77 -12.95
C THR A 251 -3.25 -4.81 -12.34
N PHE A 252 -3.99 -5.56 -13.18
CA PHE A 252 -4.89 -6.62 -12.72
C PHE A 252 -4.14 -7.72 -11.96
N SER A 253 -3.07 -8.25 -12.54
CA SER A 253 -2.31 -9.35 -11.96
C SER A 253 -1.54 -8.93 -10.71
N GLY A 254 -0.94 -7.74 -10.72
CA GLY A 254 -0.16 -7.21 -9.61
C GLY A 254 -1.01 -6.91 -8.39
N TRP A 255 -2.07 -6.12 -8.55
CA TRP A 255 -3.02 -5.84 -7.46
C TRP A 255 -3.79 -7.08 -7.03
N GLY A 256 -4.17 -7.98 -7.97
CA GLY A 256 -4.89 -9.22 -7.65
C GLY A 256 -4.18 -10.12 -6.63
N ARG A 257 -2.84 -10.04 -6.55
CA ARG A 257 -2.06 -10.78 -5.55
C ARG A 257 -2.22 -10.21 -4.14
N SER A 258 -2.11 -8.89 -4.00
CA SER A 258 -2.09 -8.21 -2.69
C SER A 258 -3.45 -7.69 -2.24
N LEU A 259 -4.37 -7.42 -3.18
CA LEU A 259 -5.65 -6.75 -2.92
C LEU A 259 -6.51 -7.49 -1.88
N ALA A 260 -6.54 -8.81 -1.94
CA ALA A 260 -7.33 -9.63 -1.03
C ALA A 260 -6.79 -9.62 0.41
N LEU A 261 -5.49 -9.35 0.62
CA LEU A 261 -4.79 -9.56 1.89
C LEU A 261 -4.99 -10.99 2.42
N ALA A 262 -4.97 -11.98 1.52
CA ALA A 262 -5.42 -13.34 1.80
C ALA A 262 -4.53 -14.07 2.80
N SER A 263 -3.23 -13.74 2.92
CA SER A 263 -2.32 -14.33 3.89
C SER A 263 -2.61 -13.84 5.32
N VAL A 264 -3.03 -12.58 5.48
CA VAL A 264 -3.22 -11.93 6.79
C VAL A 264 -4.67 -11.81 7.25
N GLU A 265 -5.65 -12.12 6.38
CA GLU A 265 -7.08 -12.02 6.72
C GLU A 265 -7.74 -13.37 6.93
N PRO A 266 -8.58 -13.53 7.96
CA PRO A 266 -9.35 -14.77 8.15
C PRO A 266 -10.43 -14.92 7.04
N THR A 267 -10.70 -16.15 6.61
CA THR A 267 -11.62 -16.50 5.52
C THR A 267 -13.00 -15.84 5.67
N ARG A 268 -13.57 -15.84 6.89
CA ARG A 268 -14.87 -15.22 7.17
C ARG A 268 -14.87 -13.71 6.84
N LYS A 269 -13.76 -13.02 7.11
CA LYS A 269 -13.63 -11.58 6.82
C LYS A 269 -13.48 -11.33 5.33
N LEU A 270 -12.80 -12.23 4.61
CA LEU A 270 -12.70 -12.15 3.15
C LEU A 270 -14.06 -12.25 2.47
N TRP A 271 -14.92 -13.18 2.88
CA TRP A 271 -16.30 -13.26 2.37
C TRP A 271 -17.11 -12.01 2.67
N TRP A 272 -16.99 -11.46 3.88
CA TRP A 272 -17.61 -10.19 4.23
C TRP A 272 -17.11 -9.03 3.34
N HIS A 273 -15.82 -8.99 3.04
CA HIS A 273 -15.26 -7.98 2.16
C HIS A 273 -15.78 -8.11 0.72
N LEU A 274 -15.87 -9.35 0.19
CA LEU A 274 -16.46 -9.58 -1.13
C LEU A 274 -17.91 -9.09 -1.19
N PHE A 275 -18.70 -9.38 -0.14
CA PHE A 275 -20.07 -8.90 0.00
C PHE A 275 -20.12 -7.36 -0.01
N VAL A 276 -19.39 -6.71 0.89
CA VAL A 276 -19.42 -5.24 1.00
C VAL A 276 -19.01 -4.56 -0.31
N VAL A 277 -17.92 -5.02 -0.93
CA VAL A 277 -17.45 -4.43 -2.19
C VAL A 277 -18.46 -4.66 -3.32
N PHE A 278 -19.04 -5.85 -3.43
CA PHE A 278 -20.05 -6.12 -4.45
C PHE A 278 -21.26 -5.18 -4.31
N PHE A 279 -21.89 -5.14 -3.14
CA PHE A 279 -23.12 -4.39 -2.93
C PHE A 279 -22.92 -2.87 -2.81
N ALA A 280 -21.77 -2.40 -2.33
CA ALA A 280 -21.50 -0.97 -2.19
C ALA A 280 -20.82 -0.33 -3.40
N GLN A 281 -20.08 -1.08 -4.18
CA GLN A 281 -19.29 -0.55 -5.29
C GLN A 281 -19.75 -1.07 -6.65
N VAL A 282 -19.90 -2.40 -6.81
CA VAL A 282 -20.18 -3.03 -8.11
C VAL A 282 -21.65 -2.90 -8.50
N LEU A 283 -22.53 -3.41 -7.64
CA LEU A 283 -23.96 -3.49 -7.96
C LEU A 283 -24.59 -2.12 -8.24
N PRO A 284 -24.30 -1.03 -7.50
CA PRO A 284 -24.87 0.27 -7.78
C PRO A 284 -24.55 0.78 -9.19
N THR A 285 -23.31 0.60 -9.63
CA THR A 285 -22.86 1.01 -10.98
C THR A 285 -23.57 0.17 -12.05
N LEU A 286 -23.70 -1.15 -11.86
CA LEU A 286 -24.41 -2.03 -12.79
C LEU A 286 -25.90 -1.68 -12.87
N VAL A 287 -26.57 -1.47 -11.76
CA VAL A 287 -28.01 -1.11 -11.73
C VAL A 287 -28.22 0.27 -12.34
N ALA A 288 -27.34 1.23 -12.10
CA ALA A 288 -27.44 2.57 -12.72
C ALA A 288 -27.31 2.53 -14.25
N VAL A 289 -26.51 1.59 -14.78
CA VAL A 289 -26.28 1.46 -16.23
C VAL A 289 -27.35 0.60 -16.92
N LEU A 290 -27.81 -0.49 -16.26
CA LEU A 290 -28.64 -1.51 -16.86
C LEU A 290 -30.13 -1.42 -16.50
N TRP A 291 -30.48 -0.64 -15.46
CA TRP A 291 -31.82 -0.62 -14.88
C TRP A 291 -32.19 0.76 -14.32
N TYR A 292 -33.44 0.88 -13.80
CA TYR A 292 -33.88 2.10 -13.12
C TYR A 292 -33.31 2.16 -11.70
N PRO A 293 -32.47 3.13 -11.38
CA PRO A 293 -31.87 3.23 -10.05
C PRO A 293 -32.92 3.64 -9.01
N ASN A 294 -32.94 2.95 -7.87
CA ASN A 294 -33.66 3.41 -6.69
C ASN A 294 -32.81 4.45 -5.91
N ALA A 295 -33.41 5.09 -4.90
CA ALA A 295 -32.74 6.12 -4.10
C ALA A 295 -31.46 5.61 -3.42
N VAL A 296 -31.44 4.35 -2.97
CA VAL A 296 -30.25 3.74 -2.33
C VAL A 296 -29.13 3.55 -3.36
N THR A 297 -29.47 3.04 -4.55
CA THR A 297 -28.52 2.91 -5.67
C THR A 297 -27.95 4.26 -6.07
N ALA A 298 -28.80 5.29 -6.22
CA ALA A 298 -28.34 6.64 -6.54
C ALA A 298 -27.37 7.18 -5.49
N LEU A 299 -27.70 7.02 -4.19
CA LEU A 299 -26.81 7.40 -3.11
C LEU A 299 -25.46 6.66 -3.21
N LEU A 300 -25.44 5.35 -3.41
CA LEU A 300 -24.20 4.58 -3.50
C LEU A 300 -23.35 4.97 -4.71
N VAL A 301 -23.97 5.30 -5.85
CA VAL A 301 -23.27 5.86 -7.03
C VAL A 301 -22.66 7.23 -6.70
N LEU A 302 -23.41 8.11 -6.04
CA LEU A 302 -22.87 9.40 -5.59
C LEU A 302 -21.70 9.22 -4.61
N LEU A 303 -21.78 8.26 -3.69
CA LEU A 303 -20.66 7.91 -2.81
C LEU A 303 -19.44 7.39 -3.59
N ARG A 304 -19.67 6.56 -4.61
CA ARG A 304 -18.60 6.08 -5.49
C ARG A 304 -17.91 7.22 -6.25
N ILE A 305 -18.67 8.16 -6.78
CA ILE A 305 -18.14 9.38 -7.41
C ILE A 305 -17.40 10.22 -6.36
N GLY A 306 -17.95 10.38 -5.17
CA GLY A 306 -17.30 11.06 -4.04
C GLY A 306 -15.94 10.46 -3.67
N THR A 307 -15.77 9.11 -3.78
CA THR A 307 -14.45 8.49 -3.56
C THR A 307 -13.42 8.91 -4.61
N LEU A 308 -13.82 9.16 -5.86
CA LEU A 308 -12.91 9.69 -6.88
C LEU A 308 -12.43 11.09 -6.51
N PHE A 309 -13.35 11.99 -6.12
CA PHE A 309 -12.95 13.32 -5.64
C PHE A 309 -12.03 13.24 -4.42
N GLY A 310 -12.31 12.32 -3.49
CA GLY A 310 -11.50 12.12 -2.28
C GLY A 310 -10.12 11.52 -2.54
N THR A 311 -9.95 10.75 -3.62
CA THR A 311 -8.69 10.06 -3.94
C THR A 311 -7.88 10.73 -5.03
N ARG A 312 -8.38 11.80 -5.68
CA ARG A 312 -7.69 12.49 -6.77
C ARG A 312 -6.27 12.96 -6.38
N SER A 313 -6.05 13.37 -5.14
CA SER A 313 -4.73 13.78 -4.64
C SER A 313 -3.72 12.64 -4.55
N ALA A 314 -4.18 11.39 -4.57
CA ALA A 314 -3.34 10.20 -4.59
C ALA A 314 -2.84 9.81 -6.00
N TYR A 315 -3.10 10.62 -7.03
CA TYR A 315 -2.67 10.33 -8.40
C TYR A 315 -1.91 11.51 -9.00
N THR A 316 -0.90 11.21 -9.81
CA THR A 316 -0.13 12.23 -10.54
C THR A 316 -0.87 12.74 -11.76
N THR A 317 -1.68 11.88 -12.39
CA THR A 317 -2.46 12.19 -13.60
C THR A 317 -3.93 11.89 -13.39
N ILE A 318 -4.77 12.91 -13.60
CA ILE A 318 -6.23 12.83 -13.55
C ILE A 318 -6.76 13.16 -14.94
N ASP A 319 -7.12 12.14 -15.66
CA ASP A 319 -7.69 12.25 -17.02
C ASP A 319 -9.05 11.56 -17.11
N PHE A 320 -9.56 11.43 -18.33
CA PHE A 320 -10.85 10.80 -18.58
C PHE A 320 -10.87 9.32 -18.14
N ALA A 321 -9.76 8.60 -18.26
CA ALA A 321 -9.65 7.21 -17.81
C ALA A 321 -9.87 7.08 -16.28
N TYR A 322 -9.30 7.99 -15.50
CA TYR A 322 -9.52 8.04 -14.05
C TYR A 322 -11.01 8.18 -13.71
N TRP A 323 -11.71 9.12 -14.36
CA TRP A 323 -13.14 9.36 -14.08
C TRP A 323 -14.05 8.23 -14.55
N LEU A 324 -13.63 7.45 -15.55
CA LEU A 324 -14.34 6.26 -16.00
C LEU A 324 -14.11 5.02 -15.12
N SER A 325 -13.24 5.09 -14.12
CA SER A 325 -12.90 3.93 -13.27
C SER A 325 -14.09 3.25 -12.56
N PRO A 326 -15.27 3.87 -12.31
CA PRO A 326 -16.43 3.14 -11.80
C PRO A 326 -16.88 1.98 -12.71
N PHE A 327 -16.66 2.09 -14.02
CA PHE A 327 -16.96 1.00 -14.96
C PHE A 327 -15.97 -0.18 -14.83
N ALA A 328 -14.81 0.03 -14.19
CA ALA A 328 -13.85 -1.02 -13.86
C ALA A 328 -14.14 -1.72 -12.53
N ASP A 329 -15.17 -1.32 -11.79
CA ASP A 329 -15.47 -1.86 -10.43
C ASP A 329 -15.74 -3.36 -10.45
N VAL A 330 -16.38 -3.88 -11.51
CA VAL A 330 -16.59 -5.33 -11.71
C VAL A 330 -15.26 -6.05 -11.81
N VAL A 331 -14.31 -5.48 -12.57
CA VAL A 331 -12.97 -6.06 -12.76
C VAL A 331 -12.18 -6.02 -11.45
N ALA A 332 -12.26 -4.92 -10.71
CA ALA A 332 -11.62 -4.79 -9.39
C ALA A 332 -12.18 -5.80 -8.37
N TRP A 333 -13.50 -6.01 -8.37
CA TRP A 333 -14.12 -7.03 -7.54
C TRP A 333 -13.70 -8.44 -7.95
N TRP A 334 -13.64 -8.71 -9.27
CA TRP A 334 -13.16 -10.00 -9.78
C TRP A 334 -11.71 -10.28 -9.41
N ALA A 335 -10.83 -9.25 -9.44
CA ALA A 335 -9.46 -9.38 -8.94
C ALA A 335 -9.42 -9.76 -7.45
N LEU A 336 -10.32 -9.19 -6.64
CA LEU A 336 -10.46 -9.56 -5.23
C LEU A 336 -10.92 -11.03 -5.08
N VAL A 337 -11.88 -11.49 -5.88
CA VAL A 337 -12.34 -12.90 -5.91
C VAL A 337 -11.18 -13.83 -6.25
N VAL A 338 -10.43 -13.52 -7.31
CA VAL A 338 -9.24 -14.30 -7.72
C VAL A 338 -8.18 -14.33 -6.62
N GLY A 339 -7.92 -13.21 -5.95
CA GLY A 339 -6.99 -13.14 -4.83
C GLY A 339 -7.43 -14.01 -3.65
N VAL A 340 -8.73 -14.04 -3.33
CA VAL A 340 -9.28 -14.92 -2.30
C VAL A 340 -9.19 -16.40 -2.70
N ALA A 341 -9.49 -16.73 -3.96
CA ALA A 341 -9.43 -18.10 -4.47
C ALA A 341 -7.99 -18.65 -4.54
N ARG A 342 -7.00 -17.77 -4.71
CA ARG A 342 -5.57 -18.13 -4.73
C ARG A 342 -4.92 -18.19 -3.35
N ARG A 343 -5.70 -18.12 -2.28
CA ARG A 343 -5.17 -18.21 -0.91
C ARG A 343 -4.37 -19.51 -0.73
N GLY A 344 -3.13 -19.37 -0.24
CA GLY A 344 -2.22 -20.51 -0.06
C GLY A 344 -1.57 -21.03 -1.35
N ALA A 345 -1.84 -20.42 -2.50
CA ALA A 345 -1.09 -20.72 -3.72
C ALA A 345 0.34 -20.17 -3.63
N PRO A 346 1.31 -20.81 -4.32
CA PRO A 346 2.66 -20.28 -4.37
C PRO A 346 2.67 -18.86 -4.93
N GLU A 347 3.37 -17.95 -4.25
CA GLU A 347 3.54 -16.58 -4.71
C GLU A 347 4.92 -16.38 -5.34
N THR A 348 4.99 -15.56 -6.39
CA THR A 348 6.24 -15.24 -7.08
C THR A 348 6.60 -13.77 -6.86
N TRP A 349 7.80 -13.51 -6.36
CA TRP A 349 8.38 -12.18 -6.29
C TRP A 349 9.70 -12.14 -7.04
N ARG A 350 9.79 -11.27 -8.05
CA ARG A 350 11.02 -11.06 -8.85
C ARG A 350 11.68 -12.37 -9.30
N GLY A 351 10.88 -13.33 -9.80
CA GLY A 351 11.35 -14.62 -10.30
C GLY A 351 11.58 -15.72 -9.26
N ARG A 352 11.41 -15.43 -7.97
CA ARG A 352 11.42 -16.46 -6.90
C ARG A 352 10.02 -16.86 -6.51
N THR A 353 9.77 -18.16 -6.33
CA THR A 353 8.48 -18.72 -5.90
C THR A 353 8.58 -19.16 -4.45
N TYR A 354 7.59 -18.73 -3.65
CA TYR A 354 7.44 -19.04 -2.22
C TYR A 354 6.19 -19.92 -2.02
N ARG A 355 6.27 -20.85 -1.09
CA ARG A 355 5.14 -21.74 -0.73
C ARG A 355 4.67 -21.46 0.68
#